data_cd9f2430c0ce53ccd9ef22e001756946
#
_entry.id   cd9f2430c0ce53ccd9ef22e001756946
#
_cell.length_a   1.000
_cell.length_b   1.000
_cell.length_c   1.000
_cell.angle_alpha   90.00
_cell.angle_beta   90.00
_cell.angle_gamma   90.00
#
_symmetry.space_group_name_H-M   'P 1'
#
loop_
_entity.id
_entity.type
_entity.pdbx_description
1 polymer ?
#
loop_
_entity_poly.entity_id
_entity_poly.type
_entity_poly.pdbx_seq_one_letter_code
_entity_poly.pdbx_strand_id
1 'polypeptide(L)'
;MRAADRYVAQNRRARHDYWIEDTIEAGVVLQGTEVKVLRQGQGSITEAYADQSGGELFLVNANIPEYAASAHFNHQPRRPRKLLLHRKQMNRLLGAIQRDGMTLIPLSIYFNERGRAKVELGLARGKRKADKRQAEKQRDWQRSRARILRGSNC
;
A
#
# COMPACT_ATOMS: atom_id res chain seq x y z
N MET A 1 6.51 -10.76 -17.72
CA MET A 1 5.37 -10.32 -16.90
C MET A 1 5.73 -9.02 -16.20
N ARG A 2 4.94 -7.99 -16.35
CA ARG A 2 5.18 -6.70 -15.70
C ARG A 2 4.92 -6.81 -14.20
N ALA A 3 5.59 -6.00 -13.39
CA ALA A 3 5.35 -5.98 -11.94
C ALA A 3 3.87 -5.74 -11.61
N ALA A 4 3.17 -4.94 -12.43
CA ALA A 4 1.75 -4.67 -12.27
C ALA A 4 0.87 -5.92 -12.36
N ASP A 5 1.31 -6.93 -13.08
CA ASP A 5 0.54 -8.17 -13.26
C ASP A 5 0.69 -9.13 -12.07
N ARG A 6 1.51 -8.77 -11.09
CA ARG A 6 1.82 -9.61 -9.93
C ARG A 6 1.33 -9.03 -8.59
N TYR A 7 0.46 -8.04 -8.64
CA TYR A 7 -0.10 -7.49 -7.42
C TYR A 7 -0.94 -8.53 -6.69
N VAL A 8 -0.61 -8.76 -5.43
CA VAL A 8 -1.35 -9.71 -4.58
C VAL A 8 -2.25 -9.00 -3.57
N ALA A 9 -2.04 -7.72 -3.36
CA ALA A 9 -2.92 -6.86 -2.57
C ALA A 9 -2.77 -5.43 -3.04
N GLN A 10 -3.89 -4.69 -3.07
CA GLN A 10 -3.90 -3.28 -3.47
C GLN A 10 -4.77 -2.48 -2.53
N ASN A 11 -4.33 -1.26 -2.24
CA ASN A 11 -5.10 -0.30 -1.46
C ASN A 11 -5.74 0.73 -2.41
N ARG A 12 -6.91 0.40 -2.92
CA ARG A 12 -7.61 1.24 -3.91
C ARG A 12 -8.14 2.55 -3.33
N ARG A 13 -8.36 2.60 -2.01
CA ARG A 13 -8.86 3.80 -1.33
C ARG A 13 -7.77 4.79 -0.97
N ALA A 14 -6.50 4.43 -1.10
CA ALA A 14 -5.40 5.27 -0.69
C ALA A 14 -5.44 6.65 -1.36
N ARG A 15 -5.66 6.68 -2.67
CA ARG A 15 -5.70 7.93 -3.42
C ARG A 15 -6.96 8.76 -3.19
N HIS A 16 -8.00 8.14 -2.65
CA HIS A 16 -9.21 8.85 -2.23
C HIS A 16 -9.01 9.54 -0.88
N ASP A 17 -8.35 8.86 0.05
CA ASP A 17 -8.20 9.32 1.43
C ASP A 17 -6.96 10.18 1.66
N TYR A 18 -5.96 10.10 0.77
CA TYR A 18 -4.66 10.74 0.95
C TYR A 18 -4.16 11.40 -0.33
N TRP A 19 -3.44 12.51 -0.14
CA TRP A 19 -2.60 13.09 -1.21
C TRP A 19 -1.27 12.36 -1.20
N ILE A 20 -1.00 11.58 -2.24
CA ILE A 20 0.25 10.82 -2.38
C ILE A 20 1.29 11.73 -3.03
N GLU A 21 2.31 12.11 -2.28
CA GLU A 21 3.37 13.00 -2.79
C GLU A 21 4.52 12.24 -3.42
N ASP A 22 4.82 11.04 -2.91
CA ASP A 22 5.93 10.24 -3.42
C ASP A 22 5.64 8.76 -3.17
N THR A 23 6.25 7.90 -3.97
CA THR A 23 6.15 6.45 -3.79
C THR A 23 7.54 5.83 -3.69
N ILE A 24 7.65 4.79 -2.90
CA ILE A 24 8.92 4.10 -2.70
C ILE A 24 8.68 2.60 -2.54
N GLU A 25 9.58 1.79 -3.10
CA GLU A 25 9.51 0.35 -2.95
C GLU A 25 10.31 -0.10 -1.73
N ALA A 26 9.68 -0.91 -0.89
CA ALA A 26 10.32 -1.51 0.28
C ALA A 26 10.22 -3.02 0.21
N GLY A 27 11.21 -3.71 0.78
CA GLY A 27 11.08 -5.12 1.07
C GLY A 27 10.20 -5.33 2.30
N VAL A 28 9.65 -6.51 2.44
CA VAL A 28 8.88 -6.88 3.64
C VAL A 28 9.27 -8.27 4.10
N VAL A 29 9.50 -8.42 5.40
CA VAL A 29 9.86 -9.70 6.00
C VAL A 29 8.59 -10.49 6.27
N LEU A 30 8.44 -11.62 5.60
CA LEU A 30 7.27 -12.49 5.71
C LEU A 30 7.66 -13.88 6.17
N GLN A 31 6.74 -14.56 6.86
CA GLN A 31 6.85 -15.97 7.14
C GLN A 31 6.36 -16.79 5.93
N GLY A 32 6.76 -18.06 5.86
CA GLY A 32 6.39 -18.93 4.74
C GLY A 32 4.88 -19.06 4.54
N THR A 33 4.11 -19.17 5.61
CA THR A 33 2.66 -19.24 5.54
C THR A 33 2.04 -17.96 5.01
N GLU A 34 2.62 -16.82 5.33
CA GLU A 34 2.17 -15.51 4.80
C GLU A 34 2.40 -15.41 3.29
N VAL A 35 3.56 -15.85 2.82
CA VAL A 35 3.87 -15.87 1.39
C VAL A 35 2.87 -16.72 0.63
N LYS A 36 2.56 -17.90 1.14
CA LYS A 36 1.61 -18.81 0.48
C LYS A 36 0.21 -18.21 0.36
N VAL A 37 -0.27 -17.56 1.43
CA VAL A 37 -1.58 -16.90 1.43
C VAL A 37 -1.60 -15.72 0.46
N LEU A 38 -0.55 -14.92 0.43
CA LEU A 38 -0.46 -13.79 -0.49
C LEU A 38 -0.45 -14.24 -1.95
N ARG A 39 0.23 -15.35 -2.26
CA ARG A 39 0.23 -15.91 -3.60
C ARG A 39 -1.15 -16.41 -4.04
N GLN A 40 -2.03 -16.69 -3.09
CA GLN A 40 -3.44 -17.02 -3.35
C GLN A 40 -4.32 -15.76 -3.49
N GLY A 41 -3.74 -14.58 -3.32
CA GLY A 41 -4.47 -13.32 -3.46
C GLY A 41 -5.39 -12.99 -2.28
N GLN A 42 -5.12 -13.52 -1.10
CA GLN A 42 -6.03 -13.38 0.06
C GLN A 42 -5.61 -12.31 1.06
N GLY A 43 -4.62 -11.49 0.77
CA GLY A 43 -4.20 -10.43 1.66
C GLY A 43 -4.99 -9.15 1.50
N SER A 44 -5.06 -8.33 2.55
CA SER A 44 -5.68 -7.01 2.52
C SER A 44 -4.79 -5.98 3.22
N ILE A 45 -4.61 -4.84 2.59
CA ILE A 45 -3.83 -3.72 3.14
C ILE A 45 -4.63 -2.42 3.24
N THR A 46 -5.94 -2.50 3.07
CA THR A 46 -6.81 -1.32 3.04
C THR A 46 -6.71 -0.50 4.32
N GLU A 47 -6.58 -1.15 5.47
CA GLU A 47 -6.48 -0.50 6.78
C GLU A 47 -5.04 -0.47 7.31
N ALA A 48 -4.07 -0.86 6.49
CA ALA A 48 -2.68 -0.92 6.91
C ALA A 48 -1.99 0.43 6.81
N TYR A 49 -0.97 0.60 7.61
CA TYR A 49 -0.11 1.78 7.58
C TYR A 49 1.31 1.38 7.98
N ALA A 50 2.27 2.23 7.69
CA ALA A 50 3.64 2.02 8.13
C ALA A 50 3.90 2.85 9.39
N ASP A 51 4.45 2.20 10.40
CA ASP A 51 4.76 2.85 11.68
C ASP A 51 6.23 2.64 12.04
N GLN A 52 6.78 3.58 12.81
CA GLN A 52 8.17 3.46 13.23
C GLN A 52 8.24 2.89 14.65
N SER A 53 9.24 2.05 14.86
CA SER A 53 9.59 1.51 16.18
C SER A 53 11.08 1.26 16.22
N GLY A 54 11.77 1.89 17.19
CA GLY A 54 13.21 1.70 17.35
C GLY A 54 14.05 2.13 16.14
N GLY A 55 13.61 3.15 15.40
CA GLY A 55 14.32 3.64 14.21
C GLY A 55 14.10 2.78 12.97
N GLU A 56 13.17 1.84 13.02
CA GLU A 56 12.81 0.97 11.89
C GLU A 56 11.34 1.14 11.55
N LEU A 57 10.98 0.73 10.33
CA LEU A 57 9.60 0.80 9.85
C LEU A 57 8.97 -0.59 9.83
N PHE A 58 7.70 -0.62 10.23
CA PHE A 58 6.90 -1.84 10.22
C PHE A 58 5.58 -1.59 9.50
N LEU A 59 5.15 -2.60 8.74
CA LEU A 59 3.81 -2.62 8.16
C LEU A 59 2.86 -3.14 9.23
N VAL A 60 1.94 -2.28 9.64
CA VAL A 60 1.02 -2.55 10.76
C VAL A 60 -0.40 -2.66 10.23
N ASN A 61 -1.17 -3.56 10.82
CA ASN A 61 -2.58 -3.77 10.53
C ASN A 61 -2.88 -4.27 9.12
N ALA A 62 -1.89 -4.82 8.43
CA ALA A 62 -2.13 -5.57 7.20
C ALA A 62 -2.69 -6.94 7.57
N ASN A 63 -3.77 -7.35 6.92
CA ASN A 63 -4.40 -8.62 7.20
C ASN A 63 -3.97 -9.67 6.18
N ILE A 64 -3.23 -10.67 6.65
CA ILE A 64 -2.89 -11.85 5.85
C ILE A 64 -3.51 -13.05 6.57
N PRO A 65 -4.61 -13.61 6.06
CA PRO A 65 -5.31 -14.73 6.72
C PRO A 65 -4.40 -15.90 6.99
N GLU A 66 -4.78 -16.74 7.91
CA GLU A 66 -4.06 -17.99 8.19
C GLU A 66 -4.06 -18.88 6.96
N TYR A 67 -2.97 -19.62 6.79
CA TYR A 67 -2.86 -20.61 5.74
C TYR A 67 -3.62 -21.88 6.14
N ALA A 68 -4.73 -22.14 5.49
CA ALA A 68 -5.65 -23.20 5.88
C ALA A 68 -5.02 -24.60 5.88
N ALA A 69 -4.03 -24.83 5.00
CA ALA A 69 -3.36 -26.12 4.91
C ALA A 69 -2.28 -26.34 5.97
N SER A 70 -1.95 -25.34 6.79
CA SER A 70 -0.95 -25.47 7.85
C SER A 70 -1.63 -25.79 9.18
N ALA A 71 -1.33 -26.96 9.74
CA ALA A 71 -1.98 -27.42 10.96
C ALA A 71 -1.27 -26.98 12.25
N HIS A 72 0.06 -26.75 12.19
CA HIS A 72 0.86 -26.58 13.42
C HIS A 72 1.53 -25.23 13.57
N PHE A 73 1.95 -24.61 12.49
CA PHE A 73 2.69 -23.34 12.52
C PHE A 73 2.04 -22.36 11.59
N ASN A 74 1.29 -21.43 12.16
CA ASN A 74 0.65 -20.39 11.40
C ASN A 74 1.02 -19.02 11.97
N HIS A 75 0.97 -18.01 11.12
CA HIS A 75 1.21 -16.64 11.54
C HIS A 75 -0.07 -16.02 12.10
N GLN A 76 0.08 -14.98 12.89
CA GLN A 76 -1.07 -14.15 13.26
C GLN A 76 -1.44 -13.25 12.10
N PRO A 77 -2.73 -13.17 11.71
CA PRO A 77 -3.14 -12.43 10.52
C PRO A 77 -2.72 -10.97 10.50
N ARG A 78 -2.72 -10.29 11.63
CA ARG A 78 -2.37 -8.87 11.73
C ARG A 78 -1.02 -8.61 12.37
N ARG A 79 -0.12 -9.54 12.29
CA ARG A 79 1.24 -9.42 12.81
C ARG A 79 1.95 -8.21 12.19
N PRO A 80 2.64 -7.36 12.99
CA PRO A 80 3.49 -6.31 12.41
C PRO A 80 4.63 -6.96 11.61
N ARG A 81 4.90 -6.41 10.43
CA ARG A 81 5.92 -6.95 9.52
C ARG A 81 6.98 -5.90 9.25
N LYS A 82 8.23 -6.28 9.41
CA LYS A 82 9.33 -5.35 9.21
C LYS A 82 9.47 -4.99 7.74
N LEU A 83 9.62 -3.69 7.47
CA LEU A 83 9.90 -3.17 6.15
C LEU A 83 11.40 -2.97 5.97
N LEU A 84 11.91 -3.32 4.80
CA LEU A 84 13.32 -3.25 4.48
C LEU A 84 13.59 -2.14 3.48
N LEU A 85 14.37 -1.16 3.91
CA LEU A 85 14.74 0.00 3.11
C LEU A 85 16.22 0.31 3.32
N HIS A 86 16.84 0.96 2.33
CA HIS A 86 18.17 1.51 2.53
C HIS A 86 18.11 2.60 3.59
N ARG A 87 19.21 2.72 4.36
CA ARG A 87 19.26 3.68 5.49
C ARG A 87 18.95 5.11 5.06
N LYS A 88 19.42 5.54 3.90
CA LYS A 88 19.14 6.90 3.40
C LYS A 88 17.66 7.11 3.14
N GLN A 89 17.00 6.13 2.54
CA GLN A 89 15.57 6.20 2.26
C GLN A 89 14.77 6.19 3.56
N MET A 90 15.14 5.32 4.49
CA MET A 90 14.49 5.23 5.80
C MET A 90 14.59 6.55 6.56
N ASN A 91 15.78 7.14 6.62
CA ASN A 91 15.99 8.40 7.31
C ASN A 91 15.18 9.55 6.69
N ARG A 92 15.10 9.58 5.36
CA ARG A 92 14.28 10.58 4.64
C ARG A 92 12.81 10.43 4.99
N LEU A 93 12.30 9.20 4.97
CA LEU A 93 10.89 8.93 5.29
C LEU A 93 10.56 9.23 6.75
N LEU A 94 11.42 8.83 7.68
CA LEU A 94 11.24 9.13 9.10
C LEU A 94 11.24 10.63 9.35
N GLY A 95 12.12 11.36 8.66
CA GLY A 95 12.17 12.82 8.75
C GLY A 95 10.87 13.48 8.26
N ALA A 96 10.33 13.01 7.14
CA ALA A 96 9.08 13.52 6.59
C ALA A 96 7.89 13.25 7.55
N ILE A 97 7.85 12.09 8.17
CA ILE A 97 6.82 11.73 9.14
C ILE A 97 6.90 12.64 10.36
N GLN A 98 8.11 12.83 10.91
CA GLN A 98 8.31 13.58 12.15
C GLN A 98 8.19 15.10 11.98
N ARG A 99 8.79 15.64 10.91
CA ARG A 99 8.85 17.10 10.69
C ARG A 99 7.64 17.64 9.95
N ASP A 100 7.17 16.91 8.95
CA ASP A 100 6.12 17.39 8.04
C ASP A 100 4.75 16.82 8.36
N GLY A 101 4.65 15.94 9.36
CA GLY A 101 3.39 15.32 9.74
C GLY A 101 2.80 14.41 8.67
N MET A 102 3.65 13.87 7.80
CA MET A 102 3.21 12.99 6.74
C MET A 102 2.96 11.57 7.26
N THR A 103 2.18 10.81 6.53
CA THR A 103 1.86 9.42 6.82
C THR A 103 2.43 8.54 5.73
N LEU A 104 2.87 7.35 6.10
CA LEU A 104 3.35 6.36 5.16
C LEU A 104 2.33 5.23 5.08
N ILE A 105 1.78 5.00 3.89
CA ILE A 105 0.75 4.00 3.68
C ILE A 105 1.14 3.01 2.58
N PRO A 106 0.77 1.73 2.72
CA PRO A 106 1.01 0.77 1.65
C PRO A 106 0.00 0.99 0.53
N LEU A 107 0.48 1.03 -0.70
CA LEU A 107 -0.35 1.15 -1.90
C LEU A 107 -0.62 -0.21 -2.52
N SER A 108 0.38 -1.09 -2.51
CA SER A 108 0.27 -2.45 -3.07
C SER A 108 1.33 -3.37 -2.48
N ILE A 109 1.04 -4.66 -2.51
CA ILE A 109 2.02 -5.72 -2.27
C ILE A 109 2.12 -6.53 -3.56
N TYR A 110 3.34 -6.87 -3.94
CA TYR A 110 3.62 -7.67 -5.13
C TYR A 110 4.89 -8.49 -4.93
N PHE A 111 5.07 -9.49 -5.79
CA PHE A 111 6.31 -10.25 -5.84
C PHE A 111 7.13 -9.79 -7.03
N ASN A 112 8.42 -9.52 -6.81
CA ASN A 112 9.31 -9.12 -7.89
C ASN A 112 9.73 -10.34 -8.73
N GLU A 113 10.58 -10.12 -9.74
CA GLU A 113 11.05 -11.17 -10.64
C GLU A 113 11.80 -12.30 -9.92
N ARG A 114 12.43 -11.97 -8.77
CA ARG A 114 13.14 -12.95 -7.95
C ARG A 114 12.23 -13.66 -6.94
N GLY A 115 10.93 -13.39 -6.97
CA GLY A 115 9.97 -13.98 -6.06
C GLY A 115 9.97 -13.38 -4.66
N ARG A 116 10.60 -12.23 -4.45
CA ARG A 116 10.61 -11.54 -3.16
C ARG A 116 9.42 -10.62 -3.03
N ALA A 117 8.80 -10.63 -1.85
CA ALA A 117 7.68 -9.74 -1.57
C ALA A 117 8.16 -8.30 -1.43
N LYS A 118 7.47 -7.41 -2.13
CA LYS A 118 7.74 -5.98 -2.10
C LYS A 118 6.46 -5.22 -1.79
N VAL A 119 6.60 -4.10 -1.13
CA VAL A 119 5.49 -3.20 -0.82
C VAL A 119 5.78 -1.85 -1.47
N GLU A 120 4.83 -1.35 -2.23
CA GLU A 120 4.88 0.03 -2.69
C GLU A 120 4.29 0.91 -1.60
N LEU A 121 5.11 1.79 -1.04
CA LEU A 121 4.70 2.71 0.01
C LEU A 121 4.45 4.09 -0.57
N GLY A 122 3.39 4.75 -0.12
CA GLY A 122 3.09 6.12 -0.48
C GLY A 122 3.36 7.06 0.69
N LEU A 123 4.18 8.08 0.45
CA LEU A 123 4.37 9.17 1.40
C LEU A 123 3.24 10.16 1.17
N ALA A 124 2.38 10.35 2.16
CA ALA A 124 1.08 10.94 1.96
C ALA A 124 0.67 11.93 3.05
N ARG A 125 -0.23 12.83 2.68
CA ARG A 125 -0.95 13.70 3.61
C ARG A 125 -2.42 13.31 3.62
N GLY A 126 -3.02 13.26 4.80
CA GLY A 126 -4.45 13.00 4.92
C GLY A 126 -5.26 14.10 4.27
N LYS A 127 -6.27 13.73 3.48
CA LYS A 127 -7.19 14.69 2.90
C LYS A 127 -8.22 15.10 3.95
N ARG A 128 -8.47 16.40 4.06
CA ARG A 128 -9.60 16.90 4.82
C ARG A 128 -10.91 16.53 4.08
N LYS A 129 -12.00 16.51 4.81
CA LYS A 129 -13.30 16.18 4.24
C LYS A 129 -13.64 17.05 3.01
N ALA A 130 -13.31 18.34 3.05
CA ALA A 130 -13.50 19.25 1.93
C ALA A 130 -12.64 18.87 0.72
N ASP A 131 -11.39 18.47 0.95
CA ASP A 131 -10.47 18.06 -0.12
C ASP A 131 -10.95 16.78 -0.80
N LYS A 132 -11.49 15.84 -0.04
CA LYS A 132 -12.06 14.61 -0.58
C LYS A 132 -13.22 14.90 -1.53
N ARG A 133 -14.11 15.80 -1.13
CA ARG A 133 -15.25 16.24 -1.96
C ARG A 133 -14.77 16.87 -3.26
N GLN A 134 -13.76 17.74 -3.18
CA GLN A 134 -13.20 18.40 -4.34
C GLN A 134 -12.55 17.42 -5.32
N ALA A 135 -11.79 16.46 -4.80
CA ALA A 135 -11.17 15.43 -5.62
C ALA A 135 -12.22 14.56 -6.33
N GLU A 136 -13.31 14.22 -5.66
CA GLU A 136 -14.42 13.48 -6.24
C GLU A 136 -15.11 14.27 -7.35
N LYS A 137 -15.39 15.56 -7.12
CA LYS A 137 -16.00 16.45 -8.11
C LYS A 137 -15.15 16.57 -9.37
N GLN A 138 -13.83 16.70 -9.22
CA GLN A 138 -12.92 16.75 -10.35
C GLN A 138 -12.94 15.45 -11.16
N ARG A 139 -12.92 14.31 -10.49
CA ARG A 139 -12.98 13.01 -11.17
C ARG A 139 -14.30 12.83 -11.91
N ASP A 140 -15.42 13.21 -11.30
CA ASP A 140 -16.73 13.12 -11.91
C ASP A 140 -16.86 14.06 -13.11
N TRP A 141 -16.34 15.27 -12.98
CA TRP A 141 -16.27 16.25 -14.06
C TRP A 141 -15.46 15.73 -15.24
N GLN A 142 -14.29 15.17 -15.01
CA GLN A 142 -13.45 14.58 -16.05
C GLN A 142 -14.14 13.42 -16.76
N ARG A 143 -14.84 12.55 -16.00
CA ARG A 143 -15.61 11.44 -16.57
C ARG A 143 -16.78 11.95 -17.43
N SER A 144 -17.50 12.94 -16.96
CA SER A 144 -18.60 13.55 -17.71
C SER A 144 -18.11 14.21 -19.00
N ARG A 145 -17.00 14.94 -18.93
CA ARG A 145 -16.37 15.56 -20.09
C ARG A 145 -15.97 14.52 -21.13
N ALA A 146 -15.35 13.42 -20.70
CA ALA A 146 -14.95 12.35 -21.60
C ALA A 146 -16.16 11.70 -22.30
N ARG A 147 -17.28 11.54 -21.58
CA ARG A 147 -18.53 11.02 -22.14
C ARG A 147 -19.12 11.96 -23.19
N ILE A 148 -19.15 13.24 -22.90
CA ILE A 148 -19.66 14.27 -23.83
C ILE A 148 -18.81 14.28 -25.10
N LEU A 149 -17.49 14.27 -24.98
CA LEU A 149 -16.58 14.25 -26.12
C LEU A 149 -16.74 12.99 -26.97
N ARG A 150 -16.97 11.84 -26.33
CA ARG A 150 -17.25 10.60 -27.06
C ARG A 150 -18.61 10.62 -27.76
N GLY A 151 -19.62 11.22 -27.14
CA GLY A 151 -20.94 11.39 -27.72
C GLY A 151 -20.97 12.31 -28.93
N SER A 152 -20.13 13.37 -28.94
CA SER A 152 -20.09 14.33 -30.04
C SER A 152 -19.35 13.82 -31.27
N ASN A 153 -18.67 12.71 -31.20
CA ASN A 153 -17.95 12.09 -32.31
C ASN A 153 -18.74 10.95 -32.99
N CYS A 154 -19.99 10.82 -32.68
CA CYS A 154 -20.89 9.83 -33.34
C CYS A 154 -21.54 10.38 -34.58
#